data_bfc9be2d3d8bdc34019847b78fd8cbb8
#
_entry.id   bfc9be2d3d8bdc34019847b78fd8cbb8
#
_cell.length_a   1.000
_cell.length_b   1.000
_cell.length_c   1.000
_cell.angle_alpha   90.00
_cell.angle_beta   90.00
_cell.angle_gamma   90.00
#
_symmetry.space_group_name_H-M   'P 1'
#
loop_
_entity.id
_entity.type
_entity.pdbx_description
1 polymer ?
#
loop_
_entity_poly.entity_id
_entity_poly.type
_entity_poly.pdbx_seq_one_letter_code
_entity_poly.pdbx_strand_id
1 'polypeptide(L)'
;MRKIDRDSLPHLVNVACRIISRHYFTLLAKIAAWWWGVDLAGNCTFYGRVRFFRHPRSRIAIGSGCQFRSSPTSNPMGNNRPCILTTLDDGAEIVIGPNCGFSGTSIVCKEKITLGKNVRCGPNTTIMDTDGHDDDHRSGTNKPVLIEDGVW
;
A
#
# COMPACT_ATOMS: atom_id res chain seq x y z
N MET A 1 30.87 -5.49 -22.59
CA MET A 1 30.63 -5.10 -21.17
C MET A 1 30.84 -3.59 -21.05
N ARG A 2 29.83 -2.81 -20.61
CA ARG A 2 30.04 -1.39 -20.29
C ARG A 2 31.04 -1.31 -19.10
N LYS A 3 32.08 -0.49 -19.24
CA LYS A 3 33.03 -0.24 -18.14
C LYS A 3 32.29 0.47 -17.02
N ILE A 4 32.51 0.01 -15.78
CA ILE A 4 32.05 0.72 -14.59
C ILE A 4 32.94 1.95 -14.44
N ASP A 5 32.35 3.13 -14.51
CA ASP A 5 33.02 4.42 -14.37
C ASP A 5 32.33 5.26 -13.28
N ARG A 6 32.87 6.46 -13.02
CA ARG A 6 32.35 7.37 -12.00
C ARG A 6 30.89 7.79 -12.28
N ASP A 7 30.46 7.78 -13.52
CA ASP A 7 29.13 8.18 -13.94
C ASP A 7 28.10 7.07 -13.67
N SER A 8 28.49 5.81 -13.89
CA SER A 8 27.62 4.64 -13.70
C SER A 8 27.60 4.11 -12.25
N LEU A 9 28.66 4.34 -11.47
CA LEU A 9 28.82 3.79 -10.13
C LEU A 9 27.69 4.16 -9.15
N PRO A 10 27.25 5.44 -9.02
CA PRO A 10 26.16 5.81 -8.12
C PRO A 10 24.84 5.11 -8.48
N HIS A 11 24.57 4.96 -9.79
CA HIS A 11 23.37 4.25 -10.27
C HIS A 11 23.41 2.76 -9.87
N LEU A 12 24.54 2.08 -10.07
CA LEU A 12 24.70 0.66 -9.74
C LEU A 12 24.54 0.42 -8.23
N VAL A 13 25.15 1.27 -7.40
CA VAL A 13 25.00 1.20 -5.93
C VAL A 13 23.54 1.38 -5.54
N ASN A 14 22.85 2.36 -6.12
CA ASN A 14 21.45 2.61 -5.84
C ASN A 14 20.55 1.43 -6.23
N VAL A 15 20.81 0.80 -7.39
CA VAL A 15 20.10 -0.41 -7.83
C VAL A 15 20.30 -1.56 -6.84
N ALA A 16 21.56 -1.81 -6.42
CA ALA A 16 21.89 -2.85 -5.45
C ALA A 16 21.17 -2.62 -4.10
N CYS A 17 21.24 -1.38 -3.58
CA CYS A 17 20.54 -1.00 -2.35
C CYS A 17 19.02 -1.20 -2.46
N ARG A 18 18.43 -0.89 -3.61
CA ARG A 18 16.98 -1.11 -3.85
C ARG A 18 16.62 -2.58 -3.86
N ILE A 19 17.45 -3.44 -4.44
CA ILE A 19 17.20 -4.89 -4.46
C ILE A 19 17.25 -5.46 -3.02
N ILE A 20 18.28 -5.13 -2.26
CA ILE A 20 18.42 -5.57 -0.87
C ILE A 20 17.27 -5.07 -0.02
N SER A 21 16.98 -3.77 -0.10
CA SER A 21 15.88 -3.12 0.61
C SER A 21 14.53 -3.77 0.29
N ARG A 22 14.26 -4.09 -0.99
CA ARG A 22 13.04 -4.78 -1.39
C ARG A 22 12.87 -6.14 -0.70
N HIS A 23 13.91 -6.96 -0.67
CA HIS A 23 13.83 -8.28 -0.04
C HIS A 23 13.60 -8.16 1.48
N TYR A 24 14.36 -7.27 2.13
CA TYR A 24 14.22 -7.00 3.55
C TYR A 24 12.82 -6.52 3.94
N PHE A 25 12.31 -5.48 3.26
CA PHE A 25 10.98 -4.95 3.58
C PHE A 25 9.84 -5.87 3.15
N THR A 26 10.03 -6.71 2.12
CA THR A 26 9.05 -7.73 1.76
C THR A 26 8.93 -8.79 2.87
N LEU A 27 10.04 -9.22 3.47
CA LEU A 27 10.00 -10.13 4.61
C LEU A 27 9.30 -9.49 5.81
N LEU A 28 9.66 -8.26 6.17
CA LEU A 28 9.02 -7.53 7.26
C LEU A 28 7.52 -7.32 7.05
N ALA A 29 7.11 -7.03 5.81
CA ALA A 29 5.70 -6.87 5.47
C ALA A 29 4.90 -8.17 5.61
N LYS A 30 5.48 -9.32 5.25
CA LYS A 30 4.86 -10.64 5.47
C LYS A 30 4.68 -10.94 6.96
N ILE A 31 5.68 -10.63 7.79
CA ILE A 31 5.59 -10.79 9.24
C ILE A 31 4.51 -9.85 9.80
N ALA A 32 4.48 -8.59 9.36
CA ALA A 32 3.46 -7.64 9.79
C ALA A 32 2.05 -8.06 9.33
N ALA A 33 1.88 -8.56 8.11
CA ALA A 33 0.62 -9.08 7.60
C ALA A 33 0.11 -10.26 8.44
N TRP A 34 0.99 -11.21 8.75
CA TRP A 34 0.67 -12.33 9.64
C TRP A 34 0.25 -11.83 11.04
N TRP A 35 1.01 -10.91 11.63
CA TRP A 35 0.72 -10.34 12.96
C TRP A 35 -0.64 -9.64 13.01
N TRP A 36 -0.97 -8.88 11.97
CA TRP A 36 -2.23 -8.13 11.88
C TRP A 36 -3.39 -8.96 11.31
N GLY A 37 -3.18 -10.22 10.92
CA GLY A 37 -4.20 -11.06 10.27
C GLY A 37 -4.66 -10.50 8.93
N VAL A 38 -3.73 -9.98 8.12
CA VAL A 38 -3.96 -9.50 6.77
C VAL A 38 -3.80 -10.65 5.78
N ASP A 39 -4.80 -10.89 4.94
CA ASP A 39 -4.75 -11.87 3.86
C ASP A 39 -3.83 -11.35 2.74
N LEU A 40 -2.56 -11.72 2.78
CA LEU A 40 -1.56 -11.30 1.80
C LEU A 40 -1.25 -12.41 0.80
N ALA A 41 -1.70 -12.25 -0.44
CA ALA A 41 -1.41 -13.22 -1.50
C ALA A 41 0.07 -13.16 -1.96
N GLY A 42 0.49 -14.17 -2.72
CA GLY A 42 1.87 -14.33 -3.16
C GLY A 42 2.39 -13.22 -4.08
N ASN A 43 3.71 -13.16 -4.22
CA ASN A 43 4.45 -12.27 -5.14
C ASN A 43 4.27 -10.76 -4.92
N CYS A 44 3.76 -10.35 -3.75
CA CYS A 44 3.74 -8.94 -3.38
C CYS A 44 5.15 -8.45 -3.03
N THR A 45 5.46 -7.20 -3.40
CA THR A 45 6.77 -6.58 -3.15
C THR A 45 6.63 -5.26 -2.40
N PHE A 46 7.55 -5.02 -1.46
CA PHE A 46 7.51 -3.86 -0.61
C PHE A 46 8.84 -3.11 -0.66
N TYR A 47 8.76 -1.80 -0.91
CA TYR A 47 9.90 -0.88 -0.90
C TYR A 47 9.73 0.10 0.25
N GLY A 48 10.25 -0.24 1.41
CA GLY A 48 10.02 0.47 2.67
C GLY A 48 8.91 -0.19 3.51
N ARG A 49 8.79 0.28 4.75
CA ARG A 49 7.88 -0.29 5.74
C ARG A 49 6.43 0.11 5.45
N VAL A 50 5.58 -0.85 5.10
CA VAL A 50 4.12 -0.68 5.08
C VAL A 50 3.58 -0.73 6.52
N ARG A 51 2.47 -0.04 6.76
CA ARG A 51 1.75 -0.07 8.04
C ARG A 51 0.36 -0.66 7.85
N PHE A 52 0.04 -1.68 8.66
CA PHE A 52 -1.29 -2.27 8.75
C PHE A 52 -1.86 -1.96 10.13
N PHE A 53 -3.10 -1.48 10.16
CA PHE A 53 -3.89 -1.28 11.37
C PHE A 53 -5.26 -1.89 11.13
N ARG A 54 -5.43 -3.15 11.49
CA ARG A 54 -6.68 -3.87 11.28
C ARG A 54 -7.50 -3.88 12.56
N HIS A 55 -8.71 -3.34 12.49
CA HIS A 55 -9.69 -3.43 13.58
C HIS A 55 -10.05 -4.92 13.85
N PRO A 56 -10.32 -5.33 15.11
CA PRO A 56 -10.86 -6.66 15.36
C PRO A 56 -12.14 -6.92 14.55
N ARG A 57 -12.31 -8.15 14.06
CA ARG A 57 -13.44 -8.58 13.21
C ARG A 57 -13.59 -7.88 11.85
N SER A 58 -12.61 -7.08 11.45
CA SER A 58 -12.52 -6.50 10.11
C SER A 58 -11.63 -7.36 9.19
N ARG A 59 -11.54 -7.00 7.91
CA ARG A 59 -10.75 -7.72 6.92
C ARG A 59 -9.89 -6.80 6.07
N ILE A 60 -8.64 -7.20 5.84
CA ILE A 60 -7.76 -6.61 4.82
C ILE A 60 -7.28 -7.78 3.95
N ALA A 61 -7.63 -7.77 2.65
CA ALA A 61 -7.21 -8.77 1.68
C ALA A 61 -6.46 -8.12 0.52
N ILE A 62 -5.27 -8.63 0.21
CA ILE A 62 -4.37 -8.09 -0.82
C ILE A 62 -4.07 -9.18 -1.83
N GLY A 63 -4.46 -8.94 -3.09
CA GLY A 63 -4.21 -9.83 -4.22
C GLY A 63 -2.74 -9.98 -4.58
N SER A 64 -2.44 -10.97 -5.39
CA SER A 64 -1.07 -11.30 -5.79
C SER A 64 -0.41 -10.22 -6.66
N GLY A 65 0.91 -10.15 -6.62
CA GLY A 65 1.69 -9.27 -7.50
C GLY A 65 1.62 -7.77 -7.17
N CYS A 66 1.02 -7.38 -6.05
CA CYS A 66 0.92 -6.00 -5.65
C CYS A 66 2.28 -5.40 -5.24
N GLN A 67 2.46 -4.10 -5.48
CA GLN A 67 3.66 -3.36 -5.13
C GLN A 67 3.34 -2.18 -4.20
N PHE A 68 4.06 -2.10 -3.09
CA PHE A 68 3.92 -1.03 -2.11
C PHE A 68 5.23 -0.25 -1.98
N ARG A 69 5.22 1.01 -2.37
CA ARG A 69 6.36 1.93 -2.30
C ARG A 69 6.16 2.87 -1.11
N SER A 70 6.73 2.51 0.02
CA SER A 70 6.61 3.22 1.30
C SER A 70 7.84 4.06 1.67
N SER A 71 9.00 3.77 1.08
CA SER A 71 10.20 4.58 1.30
C SER A 71 10.11 5.92 0.55
N PRO A 72 10.61 7.03 1.12
CA PRO A 72 10.62 8.34 0.45
C PRO A 72 11.25 8.31 -0.94
N THR A 73 12.29 7.51 -1.15
CA THR A 73 13.05 7.40 -2.40
C THR A 73 12.60 6.26 -3.31
N SER A 74 11.57 5.51 -2.92
CA SER A 74 11.09 4.36 -3.72
C SER A 74 10.26 4.77 -4.95
N ASN A 75 9.82 6.03 -5.01
CA ASN A 75 9.20 6.66 -6.16
C ASN A 75 10.00 7.91 -6.53
N PRO A 76 10.36 8.13 -7.81
CA PRO A 76 11.11 9.32 -8.24
C PRO A 76 10.45 10.66 -7.91
N MET A 77 9.12 10.68 -7.81
CA MET A 77 8.36 11.89 -7.40
C MET A 77 8.39 12.14 -5.88
N GLY A 78 8.97 11.21 -5.11
CA GLY A 78 9.01 11.27 -3.65
C GLY A 78 7.71 10.86 -2.98
N ASN A 79 7.85 10.13 -1.87
CA ASN A 79 6.74 9.83 -0.97
C ASN A 79 6.98 10.57 0.35
N ASN A 80 6.00 11.30 0.85
CA ASN A 80 6.08 11.99 2.15
C ASN A 80 5.58 11.11 3.31
N ARG A 81 4.98 9.95 3.01
CA ARG A 81 4.49 8.98 4.00
C ARG A 81 4.62 7.54 3.50
N PRO A 82 4.64 6.55 4.40
CA PRO A 82 4.55 5.15 3.99
C PRO A 82 3.15 4.81 3.45
N CYS A 83 3.03 3.66 2.78
CA CYS A 83 1.71 3.08 2.53
C CYS A 83 1.09 2.62 3.85
N ILE A 84 -0.17 2.95 4.06
CA ILE A 84 -0.94 2.67 5.28
C ILE A 84 -2.28 2.07 4.87
N LEU A 85 -2.64 0.92 5.46
CA LEU A 85 -3.94 0.30 5.30
C LEU A 85 -4.58 0.16 6.68
N THR A 86 -5.72 0.81 6.86
CA THR A 86 -6.41 0.89 8.16
C THR A 86 -7.87 0.54 7.99
N THR A 87 -8.38 -0.36 8.83
CA THR A 87 -9.81 -0.57 9.04
C THR A 87 -10.19 -0.01 10.41
N LEU A 88 -11.31 0.68 10.50
CA LEU A 88 -11.69 1.47 11.68
C LEU A 88 -12.81 0.84 12.50
N ASP A 89 -13.60 -0.08 11.92
CA ASP A 89 -14.79 -0.62 12.57
C ASP A 89 -14.94 -2.13 12.35
N ASP A 90 -15.84 -2.72 13.14
CA ASP A 90 -16.25 -4.12 12.98
C ASP A 90 -16.87 -4.34 11.58
N GLY A 91 -16.49 -5.42 10.94
CA GLY A 91 -16.99 -5.75 9.59
C GLY A 91 -16.39 -4.89 8.47
N ALA A 92 -15.59 -3.86 8.76
CA ALA A 92 -14.92 -3.06 7.74
C ALA A 92 -14.04 -3.93 6.83
N GLU A 93 -14.07 -3.68 5.52
CA GLU A 93 -13.41 -4.55 4.56
C GLU A 93 -12.58 -3.74 3.53
N ILE A 94 -11.28 -4.01 3.45
CA ILE A 94 -10.41 -3.57 2.35
C ILE A 94 -10.09 -4.78 1.47
N VAL A 95 -10.48 -4.73 0.19
CA VAL A 95 -10.15 -5.76 -0.81
C VAL A 95 -9.36 -5.12 -1.95
N ILE A 96 -8.15 -5.62 -2.17
CA ILE A 96 -7.26 -5.15 -3.24
C ILE A 96 -7.07 -6.29 -4.24
N GLY A 97 -7.45 -6.05 -5.48
CA GLY A 97 -7.23 -6.97 -6.59
C GLY A 97 -5.75 -7.17 -6.95
N PRO A 98 -5.44 -8.10 -7.83
CA PRO A 98 -4.06 -8.43 -8.18
C PRO A 98 -3.37 -7.32 -8.99
N ASN A 99 -2.03 -7.33 -8.94
CA ASN A 99 -1.14 -6.47 -9.71
C ASN A 99 -1.33 -4.95 -9.48
N CYS A 100 -1.85 -4.54 -8.33
CA CYS A 100 -1.99 -3.13 -7.99
C CYS A 100 -0.66 -2.50 -7.52
N GLY A 101 -0.55 -1.19 -7.69
CA GLY A 101 0.65 -0.43 -7.31
C GLY A 101 0.33 0.80 -6.47
N PHE A 102 1.03 0.97 -5.36
CA PHE A 102 0.80 2.01 -4.38
C PHE A 102 2.08 2.76 -4.05
N SER A 103 2.02 4.08 -3.96
CA SER A 103 3.16 4.93 -3.59
C SER A 103 2.75 5.89 -2.47
N GLY A 104 3.21 5.65 -1.25
CA GLY A 104 2.83 6.49 -0.09
C GLY A 104 1.32 6.60 0.11
N THR A 105 0.56 5.59 -0.31
CA THR A 105 -0.90 5.59 -0.34
C THR A 105 -1.47 5.25 1.02
N SER A 106 -2.47 6.03 1.48
CA SER A 106 -3.27 5.70 2.67
C SER A 106 -4.65 5.21 2.23
N ILE A 107 -5.05 4.05 2.73
CA ILE A 107 -6.40 3.48 2.57
C ILE A 107 -7.00 3.38 3.96
N VAL A 108 -8.07 4.13 4.21
CA VAL A 108 -8.76 4.20 5.50
C VAL A 108 -10.21 3.79 5.30
N CYS A 109 -10.59 2.67 5.89
CA CYS A 109 -11.86 2.02 5.64
C CYS A 109 -12.67 1.88 6.92
N LYS A 110 -13.90 2.31 6.86
CA LYS A 110 -14.88 2.14 7.92
C LYS A 110 -15.99 1.16 7.55
N GLU A 111 -16.35 1.08 6.28
CA GLU A 111 -17.37 0.18 5.74
C GLU A 111 -16.73 -0.78 4.71
N LYS A 112 -16.47 -0.32 3.49
CA LYS A 112 -15.90 -1.15 2.44
C LYS A 112 -15.16 -0.37 1.37
N ILE A 113 -13.91 -0.75 1.12
CA ILE A 113 -13.12 -0.24 -0.01
C ILE A 113 -12.67 -1.42 -0.87
N THR A 114 -13.04 -1.40 -2.15
CA THR A 114 -12.65 -2.43 -3.12
C THR A 114 -11.87 -1.79 -4.26
N LEU A 115 -10.69 -2.31 -4.53
CA LEU A 115 -9.88 -1.98 -5.70
C LEU A 115 -9.82 -3.20 -6.62
N GLY A 116 -10.13 -3.00 -7.90
CA GLY A 116 -9.99 -4.01 -8.94
C GLY A 116 -8.54 -4.39 -9.23
N LYS A 117 -8.31 -5.10 -10.31
CA LYS A 117 -6.95 -5.49 -10.75
C LYS A 117 -6.25 -4.35 -11.49
N ASN A 118 -4.92 -4.35 -11.45
CA ASN A 118 -4.07 -3.41 -12.18
C ASN A 118 -4.27 -1.91 -11.81
N VAL A 119 -4.84 -1.60 -10.65
CA VAL A 119 -5.00 -0.22 -10.18
C VAL A 119 -3.64 0.38 -9.82
N ARG A 120 -3.44 1.66 -10.15
CA ARG A 120 -2.22 2.42 -9.83
C ARG A 120 -2.57 3.66 -9.02
N CYS A 121 -2.09 3.73 -7.79
CA CYS A 121 -2.20 4.90 -6.94
C CYS A 121 -0.89 5.69 -6.95
N GLY A 122 -0.95 6.92 -7.43
CA GLY A 122 0.19 7.84 -7.48
C GLY A 122 0.71 8.22 -6.09
N PRO A 123 1.77 9.04 -6.02
CA PRO A 123 2.37 9.42 -4.75
C PRO A 123 1.39 10.09 -3.80
N ASN A 124 1.36 9.60 -2.55
CA ASN A 124 0.60 10.18 -1.45
C ASN A 124 -0.94 10.21 -1.65
N THR A 125 -1.48 9.33 -2.50
CA THR A 125 -2.93 9.14 -2.68
C THR A 125 -3.59 8.79 -1.34
N THR A 126 -4.78 9.31 -1.11
CA THR A 126 -5.66 8.90 0.01
C THR A 126 -6.96 8.35 -0.56
N ILE A 127 -7.38 7.19 -0.08
CA ILE A 127 -8.66 6.55 -0.40
C ILE A 127 -9.39 6.34 0.93
N MET A 128 -10.59 6.88 1.05
CA MET A 128 -11.39 6.81 2.28
C MET A 128 -12.85 6.61 1.92
N ASP A 129 -13.57 5.85 2.74
CA ASP A 129 -15.03 5.68 2.69
C ASP A 129 -15.74 6.39 3.85
N THR A 130 -15.01 7.19 4.61
CA THR A 130 -15.45 7.95 5.76
C THR A 130 -14.82 9.34 5.77
N ASP A 131 -15.50 10.32 6.32
CA ASP A 131 -14.93 11.66 6.58
C ASP A 131 -14.20 11.76 7.93
N GLY A 132 -14.27 10.69 8.74
CA GLY A 132 -13.56 10.60 10.03
C GLY A 132 -14.20 11.40 11.17
N HIS A 133 -15.42 11.92 11.00
CA HIS A 133 -16.12 12.80 11.95
C HIS A 133 -17.43 12.21 12.45
N ASP A 134 -17.39 11.02 13.04
CA ASP A 134 -18.57 10.28 13.47
C ASP A 134 -19.46 11.01 14.49
N ASP A 135 -18.87 11.88 15.28
CA ASP A 135 -19.56 12.65 16.32
C ASP A 135 -20.10 14.00 15.82
N ASP A 136 -19.89 14.35 14.55
CA ASP A 136 -20.35 15.62 13.98
C ASP A 136 -21.67 15.40 13.20
N HIS A 137 -22.72 16.09 13.61
CA HIS A 137 -24.03 16.05 12.92
C HIS A 137 -24.00 16.49 11.44
N ARG A 138 -22.92 17.10 11.00
CA ARG A 138 -22.66 17.47 9.58
C ARG A 138 -21.98 16.37 8.81
N SER A 139 -21.53 15.34 9.49
CA SER A 139 -20.87 14.18 8.88
C SER A 139 -21.83 13.44 7.94
N GLY A 140 -21.35 13.12 6.76
CA GLY A 140 -22.09 12.30 5.81
C GLY A 140 -22.17 10.84 6.25
N THR A 141 -23.10 10.09 5.67
CA THR A 141 -23.11 8.63 5.83
C THR A 141 -21.92 8.03 5.09
N ASN A 142 -21.20 7.10 5.74
CA ASN A 142 -20.17 6.32 5.09
C ASN A 142 -20.78 5.53 3.92
N LYS A 143 -20.04 5.37 2.83
CA LYS A 143 -20.48 4.61 1.67
C LYS A 143 -19.32 3.80 1.08
N PRO A 144 -19.58 2.57 0.63
CA PRO A 144 -18.57 1.76 -0.03
C PRO A 144 -17.91 2.49 -1.20
N VAL A 145 -16.59 2.34 -1.31
CA VAL A 145 -15.78 2.86 -2.42
C VAL A 145 -15.39 1.70 -3.32
N LEU A 146 -15.71 1.81 -4.60
CA LEU A 146 -15.26 0.88 -5.63
C LEU A 146 -14.36 1.62 -6.64
N ILE A 147 -13.13 1.13 -6.78
CA ILE A 147 -12.20 1.54 -7.84
C ILE A 147 -12.07 0.36 -8.79
N GLU A 148 -12.50 0.55 -10.01
CA GLU A 148 -12.55 -0.52 -11.02
C GLU A 148 -11.16 -0.92 -11.53
N ASP A 149 -11.13 -1.94 -12.41
CA ASP A 149 -9.91 -2.45 -13.01
C ASP A 149 -9.18 -1.39 -13.83
N GLY A 150 -7.86 -1.35 -13.72
CA GLY A 150 -6.99 -0.52 -14.56
C GLY A 150 -7.04 0.98 -14.29
N VAL A 151 -7.72 1.43 -13.25
CA VAL A 151 -7.76 2.85 -12.86
C VAL A 151 -6.36 3.34 -12.47
N TRP A 152 -6.06 4.56 -12.97
CA TRP A 152 -4.80 5.25 -12.67
C TRP A 152 -5.05 6.72 -12.34
#